data_e9d7b7fb7396680873d168bec576ce22
#
_entry.id   e9d7b7fb7396680873d168bec576ce22
#
_cell.length_a   1.000
_cell.length_b   1.000
_cell.length_c   1.000
_cell.angle_alpha   90.00
_cell.angle_beta   90.00
_cell.angle_gamma   90.00
#
_symmetry.space_group_name_H-M   'P 1'
#
loop_
_entity.id
_entity.type
_entity.pdbx_description
1 polymer ?
#
loop_
_entity_poly.entity_id
_entity_poly.type
_entity_poly.pdbx_seq_one_letter_code
_entity_poly.pdbx_strand_id
1 'polypeptide(L)'
;MSETKITRRAFAQVSAGAAALALAGGAAFALADAEGSEEGEADEAEPAEDDATAEEGVVDAKGREVAVPESIERIAVTCMGGGTQTVCTFGGADRLVVSPSMAKSAPLLLKIFPQIEDAVDAGTFDDVNIETIAAAEPDFCFVSSTSDKGNAAIEELGIPTYTLSTANATVESMRNDYINTSILLGTPELGEAYTAFWDEIMGAVADAAKTVPEDGRLVVYRCGAEITAANHTPWAGTWIEAVGGVSAAENGTTGDVSVEQVAEWNPDVILTSGDIEALLADDRIQDIAAIKNGAVYAAPKGTMGWDAPSPEVPLGFAWLGAQLYPEAFSGIDVEAECVAFYKNFYGYDLTDEELDDIFKRA
;
A
#
# COMPACT_ATOMS: atom_id res chain seq x y z
N MET A 1 -7.28 -27.24 -31.00
CA MET A 1 -8.30 -26.32 -30.55
C MET A 1 -9.08 -27.06 -29.47
N SER A 2 -8.79 -26.83 -28.22
CA SER A 2 -9.53 -27.33 -27.07
C SER A 2 -9.48 -26.22 -26.02
N GLU A 3 -10.60 -25.53 -25.85
CA GLU A 3 -10.80 -24.52 -24.81
C GLU A 3 -10.80 -25.20 -23.44
N THR A 4 -9.80 -24.99 -22.65
CA THR A 4 -9.78 -25.43 -21.26
C THR A 4 -10.45 -24.33 -20.42
N LYS A 5 -11.75 -24.46 -20.21
CA LYS A 5 -12.48 -23.70 -19.20
C LYS A 5 -11.94 -24.10 -17.82
N ILE A 6 -11.19 -23.23 -17.18
CA ILE A 6 -10.83 -23.36 -15.77
C ILE A 6 -12.10 -23.10 -14.97
N THR A 7 -12.69 -24.16 -14.45
CA THR A 7 -13.89 -24.09 -13.63
C THR A 7 -13.52 -23.74 -12.19
N ARG A 8 -14.39 -22.98 -11.51
CA ARG A 8 -14.38 -22.58 -10.10
C ARG A 8 -14.04 -23.67 -9.05
N ARG A 9 -13.70 -24.89 -9.48
CA ARG A 9 -13.34 -26.02 -8.62
C ARG A 9 -11.86 -26.13 -8.25
N ALA A 10 -10.96 -25.38 -8.88
CA ALA A 10 -9.53 -25.39 -8.53
C ALA A 10 -9.23 -24.50 -7.30
N PHE A 11 -10.09 -23.52 -6.98
CA PHE A 11 -9.95 -22.65 -5.82
C PHE A 11 -10.34 -23.30 -4.48
N ALA A 12 -11.07 -24.42 -4.50
CA ALA A 12 -11.60 -25.06 -3.28
C ALA A 12 -10.64 -26.08 -2.62
N GLN A 13 -9.40 -26.23 -3.07
CA GLN A 13 -8.44 -27.19 -2.50
C GLN A 13 -7.30 -26.59 -1.66
N VAL A 14 -7.22 -25.27 -1.52
CA VAL A 14 -6.21 -24.61 -0.65
C VAL A 14 -6.76 -24.31 0.76
N SER A 15 -8.05 -24.39 1.00
CA SER A 15 -8.68 -24.02 2.29
C SER A 15 -8.81 -25.14 3.33
N ALA A 16 -8.05 -26.24 3.24
CA ALA A 16 -8.14 -27.38 4.17
C ALA A 16 -6.87 -27.65 4.97
N GLY A 17 -6.02 -26.64 5.24
CA GLY A 17 -4.72 -26.85 5.92
C GLY A 17 -4.38 -25.92 7.10
N ALA A 18 -5.23 -24.99 7.49
CA ALA A 18 -4.92 -24.05 8.55
C ALA A 18 -5.99 -23.98 9.65
N ALA A 19 -6.13 -25.07 10.40
CA ALA A 19 -6.89 -25.07 11.65
C ALA A 19 -6.18 -25.95 12.69
N ALA A 20 -5.25 -25.37 13.46
CA ALA A 20 -4.90 -25.70 14.83
C ALA A 20 -3.61 -24.99 15.26
N LEU A 21 -3.71 -23.82 15.88
CA LEU A 21 -2.91 -23.40 17.05
C LEU A 21 -3.46 -22.08 17.59
N ALA A 22 -4.40 -22.18 18.48
CA ALA A 22 -4.77 -21.09 19.37
C ALA A 22 -4.73 -21.62 20.80
N LEU A 23 -4.35 -20.73 21.71
CA LEU A 23 -4.49 -20.83 23.18
C LEU A 23 -3.23 -21.21 23.96
N ALA A 24 -2.53 -20.19 24.48
CA ALA A 24 -2.17 -20.13 25.90
C ALA A 24 -1.51 -18.77 26.23
N GLY A 25 -2.09 -18.00 27.17
CA GLY A 25 -1.44 -16.81 27.74
C GLY A 25 -2.41 -15.79 28.36
N GLY A 26 -3.36 -16.23 29.17
CA GLY A 26 -4.14 -15.32 30.01
C GLY A 26 -3.43 -15.08 31.36
N ALA A 27 -3.12 -13.83 31.71
CA ALA A 27 -2.73 -13.42 33.04
C ALA A 27 -3.91 -12.75 33.73
N ALA A 28 -4.32 -13.33 34.86
CA ALA A 28 -5.37 -12.85 35.75
C ALA A 28 -4.85 -11.71 36.62
N PHE A 29 -5.62 -10.63 36.77
CA PHE A 29 -5.53 -9.70 37.90
C PHE A 29 -6.81 -9.77 38.72
N ALA A 30 -6.63 -9.96 40.02
CA ALA A 30 -7.68 -10.09 41.01
C ALA A 30 -8.29 -8.74 41.40
N LEU A 31 -9.60 -8.72 41.59
CA LEU A 31 -10.35 -7.62 42.18
C LEU A 31 -10.72 -7.97 43.61
N ALA A 32 -10.62 -6.98 44.48
CA ALA A 32 -11.07 -7.03 45.89
C ALA A 32 -12.48 -6.46 46.01
N ASP A 33 -13.22 -7.06 46.96
CA ASP A 33 -14.61 -6.82 47.29
C ASP A 33 -14.96 -5.42 47.81
N ALA A 34 -16.21 -4.99 47.53
CA ALA A 34 -17.00 -4.18 48.46
C ALA A 34 -18.51 -4.45 48.25
N GLU A 35 -19.14 -4.90 49.33
CA GLU A 35 -20.57 -5.20 49.46
C GLU A 35 -21.44 -3.94 49.54
N GLY A 36 -22.70 -4.05 49.13
CA GLY A 36 -23.75 -3.05 49.45
C GLY A 36 -25.07 -3.34 48.72
N SER A 37 -25.99 -3.90 49.44
CA SER A 37 -27.38 -4.28 49.11
C SER A 37 -28.29 -3.09 48.77
N GLU A 38 -29.25 -3.28 47.85
CA GLU A 38 -30.70 -2.97 48.07
C GLU A 38 -31.55 -3.50 46.92
N GLU A 39 -32.63 -4.21 47.32
CA GLU A 39 -33.64 -4.80 46.44
C GLU A 39 -34.58 -3.72 45.86
N GLY A 40 -34.89 -3.81 44.58
CA GLY A 40 -35.92 -3.03 43.89
C GLY A 40 -36.55 -3.88 42.80
N GLU A 41 -37.83 -4.20 42.92
CA GLU A 41 -38.65 -4.98 42.01
C GLU A 41 -38.55 -4.40 40.57
N ALA A 42 -38.22 -5.26 39.61
CA ALA A 42 -38.19 -4.94 38.19
C ALA A 42 -39.49 -5.41 37.55
N ASP A 43 -40.18 -4.46 36.94
CA ASP A 43 -41.28 -4.62 36.01
C ASP A 43 -40.75 -5.29 34.73
N GLU A 44 -41.33 -6.41 34.32
CA GLU A 44 -40.98 -7.16 33.10
C GLU A 44 -41.47 -6.38 31.86
N ALA A 45 -40.59 -5.64 31.26
CA ALA A 45 -40.78 -5.15 29.86
C ALA A 45 -40.15 -6.17 28.91
N GLU A 46 -40.96 -6.74 28.04
CA GLU A 46 -40.51 -7.58 26.92
C GLU A 46 -39.45 -6.81 26.10
N PRO A 47 -38.33 -7.44 25.70
CA PRO A 47 -37.37 -6.80 24.80
C PRO A 47 -38.03 -6.67 23.43
N ALA A 48 -38.17 -5.44 22.95
CA ALA A 48 -38.43 -5.16 21.54
C ALA A 48 -37.27 -5.79 20.76
N GLU A 49 -37.59 -6.70 19.84
CA GLU A 49 -36.67 -7.18 18.83
C GLU A 49 -36.31 -5.98 17.95
N ASP A 50 -35.22 -5.31 18.28
CA ASP A 50 -34.58 -4.32 17.42
C ASP A 50 -33.80 -5.13 16.39
N ASP A 51 -34.47 -5.45 15.26
CA ASP A 51 -33.87 -6.02 14.06
C ASP A 51 -33.09 -4.89 13.34
N ALA A 52 -32.11 -4.31 14.05
CA ALA A 52 -31.06 -3.52 13.46
C ALA A 52 -29.96 -4.51 13.08
N THR A 53 -29.99 -5.00 11.85
CA THR A 53 -28.77 -5.50 11.19
C THR A 53 -27.77 -4.34 11.26
N ALA A 54 -26.87 -4.39 12.24
CA ALA A 54 -25.74 -3.48 12.32
C ALA A 54 -24.99 -3.64 10.99
N GLU A 55 -25.09 -2.66 10.11
CA GLU A 55 -24.22 -2.57 8.94
C GLU A 55 -22.79 -2.48 9.51
N GLU A 56 -22.03 -3.58 9.38
CA GLU A 56 -20.65 -3.62 9.85
C GLU A 56 -19.88 -2.55 9.07
N GLY A 57 -19.54 -1.44 9.73
CA GLY A 57 -18.74 -0.36 9.19
C GLY A 57 -17.28 -0.77 9.08
N VAL A 58 -16.52 -0.10 8.22
CA VAL A 58 -15.06 -0.19 8.16
C VAL A 58 -14.43 1.04 8.82
N VAL A 59 -13.22 0.91 9.36
CA VAL A 59 -12.52 2.04 9.99
C VAL A 59 -11.46 2.57 9.02
N ASP A 60 -11.53 3.87 8.70
CA ASP A 60 -10.58 4.51 7.79
C ASP A 60 -9.25 4.90 8.47
N ALA A 61 -8.29 5.42 7.70
CA ALA A 61 -6.96 5.81 8.19
C ALA A 61 -6.98 6.97 9.21
N LYS A 62 -8.10 7.66 9.40
CA LYS A 62 -8.31 8.67 10.45
C LYS A 62 -9.06 8.12 11.67
N GLY A 63 -9.32 6.82 11.71
CA GLY A 63 -10.05 6.16 12.78
C GLY A 63 -11.55 6.45 12.76
N ARG A 64 -12.11 6.88 11.63
CA ARG A 64 -13.53 7.12 11.47
C ARG A 64 -14.22 5.83 11.03
N GLU A 65 -15.37 5.57 11.62
CA GLU A 65 -16.27 4.51 11.18
C GLU A 65 -16.98 4.96 9.89
N VAL A 66 -16.84 4.20 8.82
CA VAL A 66 -17.43 4.44 7.51
C VAL A 66 -18.42 3.31 7.24
N ALA A 67 -19.69 3.66 7.08
CA ALA A 67 -20.73 2.69 6.74
C ALA A 67 -20.42 2.04 5.37
N VAL A 68 -20.63 0.74 5.25
CA VAL A 68 -20.50 0.03 3.97
C VAL A 68 -21.78 0.28 3.15
N PRO A 69 -21.72 0.98 2.00
CA PRO A 69 -22.90 1.21 1.20
C PRO A 69 -23.43 -0.10 0.59
N GLU A 70 -24.74 -0.18 0.32
CA GLU A 70 -25.34 -1.33 -0.39
C GLU A 70 -24.68 -1.54 -1.77
N SER A 71 -24.35 -0.46 -2.47
CA SER A 71 -23.52 -0.48 -3.69
C SER A 71 -22.78 0.84 -3.86
N ILE A 72 -21.65 0.79 -4.57
CA ILE A 72 -20.91 1.96 -5.04
C ILE A 72 -20.83 1.83 -6.56
N GLU A 73 -21.47 2.75 -7.29
CA GLU A 73 -21.56 2.70 -8.75
C GLU A 73 -20.64 3.73 -9.43
N ARG A 74 -20.29 4.82 -8.74
CA ARG A 74 -19.52 5.95 -9.28
C ARG A 74 -18.45 6.40 -8.30
N ILE A 75 -17.22 6.02 -8.58
CA ILE A 75 -16.08 6.19 -7.66
C ILE A 75 -15.28 7.42 -8.05
N ALA A 76 -15.03 8.30 -7.08
CA ALA A 76 -13.99 9.31 -7.18
C ALA A 76 -12.75 8.91 -6.39
N VAL A 77 -11.57 9.19 -6.94
CA VAL A 77 -10.28 9.10 -6.25
C VAL A 77 -9.61 10.47 -6.34
N THR A 78 -9.30 11.08 -5.20
CA THR A 78 -8.64 12.39 -5.12
C THR A 78 -7.29 12.35 -4.41
N CYS A 79 -6.78 11.16 -4.11
CA CYS A 79 -5.48 10.95 -3.51
C CYS A 79 -4.49 10.35 -4.52
N MET A 80 -3.22 10.72 -4.37
CA MET A 80 -2.09 10.04 -5.00
C MET A 80 -1.63 8.88 -4.10
N GLY A 81 -0.54 8.20 -4.48
CA GLY A 81 -0.01 7.12 -3.66
C GLY A 81 -0.81 5.83 -3.78
N GLY A 82 -1.16 5.45 -5.01
CA GLY A 82 -1.77 4.15 -5.30
C GLY A 82 -3.28 4.07 -5.09
N GLY A 83 -3.99 5.17 -4.81
CA GLY A 83 -5.43 5.14 -4.58
C GLY A 83 -6.22 4.60 -5.79
N THR A 84 -5.90 5.06 -7.01
CA THR A 84 -6.51 4.51 -8.24
C THR A 84 -6.17 3.04 -8.43
N GLN A 85 -4.91 2.65 -8.23
CA GLN A 85 -4.46 1.26 -8.29
C GLN A 85 -5.21 0.40 -7.28
N THR A 86 -5.39 0.89 -6.04
CA THR A 86 -6.14 0.20 -4.99
C THR A 86 -7.59 -0.08 -5.43
N VAL A 87 -8.29 0.94 -5.92
CA VAL A 87 -9.65 0.79 -6.45
C VAL A 87 -9.68 -0.22 -7.61
N CYS A 88 -8.72 -0.15 -8.54
CA CYS A 88 -8.63 -1.09 -9.66
C CYS A 88 -8.36 -2.53 -9.20
N THR A 89 -7.46 -2.73 -8.24
CA THR A 89 -7.12 -4.05 -7.68
C THR A 89 -8.35 -4.76 -7.13
N PHE A 90 -9.24 -4.02 -6.47
CA PHE A 90 -10.43 -4.58 -5.85
C PHE A 90 -11.71 -4.44 -6.72
N GLY A 91 -11.55 -4.36 -8.05
CA GLY A 91 -12.65 -4.47 -9.01
C GLY A 91 -13.47 -3.20 -9.20
N GLY A 92 -12.95 -2.02 -8.81
CA GLY A 92 -13.64 -0.74 -8.98
C GLY A 92 -13.32 0.00 -10.27
N ALA A 93 -12.47 -0.53 -11.14
CA ALA A 93 -11.96 0.17 -12.33
C ALA A 93 -13.06 0.68 -13.28
N ASP A 94 -14.09 -0.12 -13.54
CA ASP A 94 -15.21 0.23 -14.44
C ASP A 94 -16.16 1.29 -13.84
N ARG A 95 -16.02 1.57 -12.54
CA ARG A 95 -16.85 2.53 -11.79
C ARG A 95 -16.13 3.87 -11.55
N LEU A 96 -14.85 4.01 -11.98
CA LEU A 96 -14.09 5.23 -11.82
C LEU A 96 -14.64 6.36 -12.69
N VAL A 97 -15.08 7.46 -12.07
CA VAL A 97 -15.52 8.67 -12.74
C VAL A 97 -14.57 9.86 -12.51
N VAL A 98 -13.80 9.83 -11.41
CA VAL A 98 -12.73 10.78 -11.10
C VAL A 98 -11.46 10.03 -10.74
N SER A 99 -10.35 10.38 -11.37
CA SER A 99 -9.02 9.83 -11.08
C SER A 99 -7.94 10.87 -11.35
N PRO A 100 -6.88 10.96 -10.51
CA PRO A 100 -5.77 11.88 -10.74
C PRO A 100 -5.08 11.63 -12.08
N SER A 101 -4.64 12.70 -12.75
CA SER A 101 -3.89 12.62 -14.02
C SER A 101 -2.61 11.79 -13.93
N MET A 102 -2.02 11.67 -12.75
CA MET A 102 -0.86 10.80 -12.52
C MET A 102 -1.17 9.34 -12.86
N ALA A 103 -2.36 8.83 -12.56
CA ALA A 103 -2.75 7.47 -12.94
C ALA A 103 -2.75 7.30 -14.46
N LYS A 104 -3.13 8.34 -15.21
CA LYS A 104 -3.12 8.34 -16.68
C LYS A 104 -1.71 8.42 -17.29
N SER A 105 -0.69 8.73 -16.50
CA SER A 105 0.71 8.73 -16.93
C SER A 105 1.44 7.40 -16.67
N ALA A 106 0.73 6.35 -16.24
CA ALA A 106 1.26 5.02 -16.02
C ALA A 106 0.86 4.07 -17.18
N PRO A 107 1.74 3.81 -18.18
CA PRO A 107 1.35 3.10 -19.40
C PRO A 107 0.82 1.68 -19.12
N LEU A 108 1.45 0.95 -18.20
CA LEU A 108 1.03 -0.40 -17.85
C LEU A 108 -0.33 -0.41 -17.16
N LEU A 109 -0.60 0.56 -16.29
CA LEU A 109 -1.91 0.71 -15.65
C LEU A 109 -3.01 0.93 -16.69
N LEU A 110 -2.79 1.84 -17.65
CA LEU A 110 -3.76 2.11 -18.73
C LEU A 110 -3.93 0.94 -19.69
N LYS A 111 -2.87 0.15 -19.90
CA LYS A 111 -2.97 -1.06 -20.71
C LYS A 111 -3.86 -2.12 -20.06
N ILE A 112 -3.77 -2.24 -18.74
CA ILE A 112 -4.57 -3.20 -17.95
C ILE A 112 -5.99 -2.68 -17.73
N PHE A 113 -6.14 -1.40 -17.42
CA PHE A 113 -7.40 -0.73 -17.08
C PHE A 113 -7.64 0.50 -17.98
N PRO A 114 -7.92 0.32 -19.29
CA PRO A 114 -8.06 1.43 -20.23
C PRO A 114 -9.21 2.38 -19.89
N GLN A 115 -10.23 1.94 -19.15
CA GLN A 115 -11.35 2.76 -18.70
C GLN A 115 -10.95 3.93 -17.79
N ILE A 116 -9.75 3.91 -17.19
CA ILE A 116 -9.22 5.05 -16.42
C ILE A 116 -9.07 6.30 -17.30
N GLU A 117 -8.88 6.15 -18.62
CA GLU A 117 -8.78 7.27 -19.55
C GLU A 117 -10.04 8.14 -19.57
N ASP A 118 -11.22 7.54 -19.34
CA ASP A 118 -12.52 8.21 -19.34
C ASP A 118 -12.80 8.97 -18.03
N ALA A 119 -12.12 8.63 -16.93
CA ALA A 119 -12.28 9.32 -15.65
C ALA A 119 -11.76 10.76 -15.75
N VAL A 120 -12.49 11.73 -15.19
CA VAL A 120 -12.03 13.13 -15.19
C VAL A 120 -10.97 13.38 -14.12
N ASP A 121 -10.04 14.29 -14.39
CA ASP A 121 -9.10 14.78 -13.37
C ASP A 121 -9.73 15.98 -12.66
N ALA A 122 -9.93 15.87 -11.37
CA ALA A 122 -10.46 16.91 -10.50
C ALA A 122 -9.40 17.50 -9.55
N GLY A 123 -8.10 17.29 -9.83
CA GLY A 123 -7.03 17.64 -8.92
C GLY A 123 -6.84 16.60 -7.80
N THR A 124 -5.98 16.92 -6.84
CA THR A 124 -5.60 15.99 -5.77
C THR A 124 -5.40 16.71 -4.44
N PHE A 125 -5.51 15.97 -3.35
CA PHE A 125 -5.30 16.46 -1.99
C PHE A 125 -6.18 17.69 -1.67
N ASP A 126 -5.57 18.77 -1.19
CA ASP A 126 -6.27 20.01 -0.85
C ASP A 126 -6.54 20.92 -2.05
N ASP A 127 -5.99 20.58 -3.23
CA ASP A 127 -6.19 21.31 -4.49
C ASP A 127 -7.16 20.55 -5.41
N VAL A 128 -8.35 20.24 -4.88
CA VAL A 128 -9.42 19.56 -5.60
C VAL A 128 -10.41 20.56 -6.18
N ASN A 129 -10.86 20.32 -7.41
CA ASN A 129 -11.91 21.09 -8.06
C ASN A 129 -13.29 20.51 -7.73
N ILE A 130 -13.94 21.11 -6.76
CA ILE A 130 -15.24 20.67 -6.23
C ILE A 130 -16.35 20.71 -7.30
N GLU A 131 -16.33 21.68 -8.22
CA GLU A 131 -17.30 21.75 -9.31
C GLU A 131 -17.13 20.56 -10.28
N THR A 132 -15.89 20.16 -10.57
CA THR A 132 -15.59 18.99 -11.40
C THR A 132 -16.04 17.71 -10.71
N ILE A 133 -15.78 17.56 -9.39
CA ILE A 133 -16.26 16.41 -8.62
C ILE A 133 -17.77 16.33 -8.63
N ALA A 134 -18.47 17.45 -8.32
CA ALA A 134 -19.93 17.51 -8.33
C ALA A 134 -20.53 17.18 -9.71
N ALA A 135 -19.90 17.65 -10.80
CA ALA A 135 -20.35 17.38 -12.17
C ALA A 135 -20.13 15.90 -12.58
N ALA A 136 -19.16 15.22 -11.98
CA ALA A 136 -18.93 13.79 -12.18
C ALA A 136 -19.92 12.91 -11.41
N GLU A 137 -20.69 13.48 -10.47
CA GLU A 137 -21.71 12.80 -9.67
C GLU A 137 -21.23 11.48 -9.05
N PRO A 138 -20.09 11.44 -8.32
CA PRO A 138 -19.68 10.22 -7.63
C PRO A 138 -20.61 9.96 -6.42
N ASP A 139 -20.84 8.69 -6.12
CA ASP A 139 -21.58 8.25 -4.94
C ASP A 139 -20.65 7.84 -3.79
N PHE A 140 -19.34 7.74 -4.05
CA PHE A 140 -18.31 7.47 -3.07
C PHE A 140 -16.95 8.07 -3.47
N CYS A 141 -16.14 8.51 -2.49
CA CYS A 141 -14.84 9.08 -2.76
C CYS A 141 -13.74 8.49 -1.86
N PHE A 142 -12.66 7.97 -2.48
CA PHE A 142 -11.42 7.63 -1.79
C PHE A 142 -10.52 8.86 -1.71
N VAL A 143 -10.18 9.25 -0.48
CA VAL A 143 -9.46 10.50 -0.18
C VAL A 143 -8.17 10.25 0.59
N SER A 144 -7.32 11.27 0.73
CA SER A 144 -6.01 11.14 1.40
C SER A 144 -6.06 11.48 2.89
N SER A 145 -5.29 10.77 3.70
CA SER A 145 -5.08 11.11 5.12
C SER A 145 -4.39 12.46 5.34
N THR A 146 -3.80 13.06 4.31
CA THR A 146 -3.05 14.33 4.37
C THR A 146 -3.80 15.52 3.77
N SER A 147 -5.11 15.40 3.50
CA SER A 147 -5.91 16.39 2.76
C SER A 147 -7.16 16.83 3.54
N ASP A 148 -6.97 17.40 4.71
CA ASP A 148 -8.10 17.75 5.58
C ASP A 148 -9.08 18.73 4.92
N LYS A 149 -8.57 19.74 4.23
CA LYS A 149 -9.39 20.76 3.58
C LYS A 149 -10.12 20.22 2.34
N GLY A 150 -9.41 19.48 1.49
CA GLY A 150 -10.00 18.86 0.30
C GLY A 150 -11.07 17.84 0.67
N ASN A 151 -10.79 16.98 1.66
CA ASN A 151 -11.73 15.98 2.15
C ASN A 151 -13.01 16.63 2.71
N ALA A 152 -12.89 17.66 3.55
CA ALA A 152 -14.03 18.37 4.10
C ALA A 152 -14.90 19.01 2.99
N ALA A 153 -14.28 19.58 1.96
CA ALA A 153 -15.02 20.16 0.84
C ALA A 153 -15.80 19.11 0.02
N ILE A 154 -15.26 17.89 -0.10
CA ILE A 154 -15.96 16.77 -0.75
C ILE A 154 -17.13 16.30 0.12
N GLU A 155 -16.93 16.19 1.45
CA GLU A 155 -17.98 15.80 2.39
C GLU A 155 -19.13 16.83 2.46
N GLU A 156 -18.84 18.13 2.27
CA GLU A 156 -19.87 19.19 2.15
C GLU A 156 -20.81 18.99 0.95
N LEU A 157 -20.38 18.26 -0.09
CA LEU A 157 -21.26 17.84 -1.20
C LEU A 157 -22.21 16.70 -0.82
N GLY A 158 -22.06 16.11 0.37
CA GLY A 158 -22.82 14.94 0.81
C GLY A 158 -22.29 13.62 0.25
N ILE A 159 -21.07 13.58 -0.26
CA ILE A 159 -20.42 12.38 -0.81
C ILE A 159 -19.73 11.64 0.32
N PRO A 160 -20.07 10.36 0.59
CA PRO A 160 -19.35 9.53 1.56
C PRO A 160 -17.88 9.38 1.17
N THR A 161 -16.98 9.42 2.18
CA THR A 161 -15.54 9.31 1.95
C THR A 161 -14.93 8.16 2.75
N TYR A 162 -13.91 7.51 2.17
CA TYR A 162 -12.98 6.63 2.86
C TYR A 162 -11.57 7.21 2.74
N THR A 163 -10.91 7.39 3.88
CA THR A 163 -9.56 7.96 3.91
C THR A 163 -8.50 6.87 3.85
N LEU A 164 -7.71 6.88 2.78
CA LEU A 164 -6.53 6.01 2.63
C LEU A 164 -5.32 6.58 3.37
N SER A 165 -4.45 5.71 3.89
CA SER A 165 -3.26 6.06 4.69
C SER A 165 -2.23 6.88 3.92
N THR A 166 -2.08 6.67 2.63
CA THR A 166 -1.21 7.42 1.70
C THR A 166 0.20 7.71 2.26
N ALA A 167 0.64 8.98 2.34
CA ALA A 167 1.97 9.38 2.76
C ALA A 167 2.33 9.01 4.22
N ASN A 168 1.33 8.79 5.07
CA ASN A 168 1.49 8.37 6.47
C ASN A 168 1.31 6.85 6.64
N ALA A 169 1.37 6.10 5.55
CA ALA A 169 1.15 4.66 5.56
C ALA A 169 2.18 3.92 6.44
N THR A 170 1.68 2.95 7.17
CA THR A 170 2.45 1.88 7.80
C THR A 170 2.09 0.57 7.12
N VAL A 171 2.88 -0.48 7.34
CA VAL A 171 2.56 -1.83 6.81
C VAL A 171 1.16 -2.27 7.23
N GLU A 172 0.81 -2.05 8.50
CA GLU A 172 -0.50 -2.40 9.06
C GLU A 172 -1.64 -1.56 8.47
N SER A 173 -1.48 -0.23 8.42
CA SER A 173 -2.53 0.64 7.89
C SER A 173 -2.82 0.40 6.42
N MET A 174 -1.80 0.10 5.61
CA MET A 174 -1.98 -0.27 4.21
C MET A 174 -2.74 -1.59 4.05
N ARG A 175 -2.36 -2.61 4.83
CA ARG A 175 -3.07 -3.88 4.84
C ARG A 175 -4.56 -3.70 5.15
N ASN A 176 -4.87 -2.86 6.14
CA ASN A 176 -6.24 -2.51 6.52
C ASN A 176 -6.96 -1.73 5.40
N ASP A 177 -6.30 -0.78 4.76
CA ASP A 177 -6.87 -0.04 3.62
C ASP A 177 -7.30 -0.98 2.48
N TYR A 178 -6.50 -2.01 2.17
CA TYR A 178 -6.82 -2.96 1.11
C TYR A 178 -7.99 -3.87 1.48
N ILE A 179 -8.02 -4.39 2.71
CA ILE A 179 -9.16 -5.16 3.22
C ILE A 179 -10.43 -4.32 3.16
N ASN A 180 -10.38 -3.12 3.73
CA ASN A 180 -11.55 -2.24 3.79
C ASN A 180 -12.03 -1.80 2.41
N THR A 181 -11.11 -1.52 1.48
CA THR A 181 -11.47 -1.21 0.09
C THR A 181 -12.19 -2.38 -0.57
N SER A 182 -11.75 -3.62 -0.34
CA SER A 182 -12.43 -4.80 -0.90
C SER A 182 -13.85 -4.97 -0.35
N ILE A 183 -14.06 -4.70 0.94
CA ILE A 183 -15.38 -4.73 1.59
C ILE A 183 -16.28 -3.63 1.00
N LEU A 184 -15.80 -2.39 0.94
CA LEU A 184 -16.52 -1.25 0.37
C LEU A 184 -16.93 -1.47 -1.09
N LEU A 185 -16.06 -2.11 -1.87
CA LEU A 185 -16.32 -2.39 -3.30
C LEU A 185 -17.12 -3.67 -3.56
N GLY A 186 -17.51 -4.40 -2.49
CA GLY A 186 -18.30 -5.62 -2.60
C GLY A 186 -17.52 -6.84 -3.13
N THR A 187 -16.20 -6.87 -2.90
CA THR A 187 -15.29 -7.94 -3.35
C THR A 187 -14.49 -8.55 -2.19
N PRO A 188 -15.13 -8.96 -1.06
CA PRO A 188 -14.40 -9.42 0.12
C PRO A 188 -13.54 -10.66 -0.15
N GLU A 189 -13.95 -11.56 -1.05
CA GLU A 189 -13.15 -12.75 -1.41
C GLU A 189 -11.82 -12.35 -2.09
N LEU A 190 -11.82 -11.26 -2.88
CA LEU A 190 -10.59 -10.72 -3.47
C LEU A 190 -9.71 -10.09 -2.40
N GLY A 191 -10.32 -9.44 -1.41
CA GLY A 191 -9.62 -8.91 -0.22
C GLY A 191 -8.97 -10.03 0.58
N GLU A 192 -9.65 -11.14 0.83
CA GLU A 192 -9.09 -12.32 1.50
C GLU A 192 -7.91 -12.92 0.72
N ALA A 193 -8.05 -13.07 -0.60
CA ALA A 193 -6.97 -13.58 -1.45
C ALA A 193 -5.74 -12.64 -1.44
N TYR A 194 -5.98 -11.33 -1.50
CA TYR A 194 -4.91 -10.32 -1.42
C TYR A 194 -4.23 -10.33 -0.05
N THR A 195 -5.01 -10.45 1.03
CA THR A 195 -4.48 -10.54 2.39
C THR A 195 -3.58 -11.77 2.56
N ALA A 196 -3.99 -12.91 2.02
CA ALA A 196 -3.15 -14.12 2.05
C ALA A 196 -1.82 -13.91 1.30
N PHE A 197 -1.86 -13.31 0.12
CA PHE A 197 -0.65 -12.93 -0.62
C PHE A 197 0.24 -11.95 0.17
N TRP A 198 -0.37 -10.92 0.75
CA TRP A 198 0.32 -9.95 1.59
C TRP A 198 1.04 -10.62 2.77
N ASP A 199 0.31 -11.44 3.53
CA ASP A 199 0.83 -12.09 4.73
C ASP A 199 1.95 -13.10 4.38
N GLU A 200 1.86 -13.79 3.24
CA GLU A 200 2.90 -14.70 2.75
C GLU A 200 4.19 -13.94 2.42
N ILE A 201 4.12 -12.92 1.58
CA ILE A 201 5.30 -12.14 1.17
C ILE A 201 5.90 -11.38 2.34
N MET A 202 5.08 -10.65 3.12
CA MET A 202 5.58 -9.87 4.24
C MET A 202 6.10 -10.74 5.38
N GLY A 203 5.53 -11.93 5.57
CA GLY A 203 6.04 -12.95 6.48
C GLY A 203 7.43 -13.44 6.07
N ALA A 204 7.63 -13.77 4.78
CA ALA A 204 8.91 -14.17 4.23
C ALA A 204 9.96 -13.03 4.34
N VAL A 205 9.57 -11.78 4.04
CA VAL A 205 10.41 -10.58 4.22
C VAL A 205 10.84 -10.43 5.67
N ALA A 206 9.91 -10.50 6.63
CA ALA A 206 10.22 -10.37 8.04
C ALA A 206 11.14 -11.49 8.56
N ASP A 207 10.95 -12.72 8.09
CA ASP A 207 11.81 -13.84 8.48
C ASP A 207 13.23 -13.72 7.89
N ALA A 208 13.34 -13.28 6.63
CA ALA A 208 14.63 -12.99 6.01
C ALA A 208 15.37 -11.86 6.74
N ALA A 209 14.67 -10.75 7.03
CA ALA A 209 15.24 -9.59 7.73
C ALA A 209 15.79 -9.93 9.12
N LYS A 210 15.16 -10.87 9.86
CA LYS A 210 15.65 -11.35 11.16
C LYS A 210 17.00 -12.06 11.07
N THR A 211 17.38 -12.58 9.91
CA THR A 211 18.67 -13.25 9.71
C THR A 211 19.81 -12.27 9.47
N VAL A 212 19.50 -10.99 9.16
CA VAL A 212 20.50 -9.93 8.97
C VAL A 212 21.10 -9.54 10.32
N PRO A 213 22.41 -9.76 10.55
CA PRO A 213 23.04 -9.41 11.82
C PRO A 213 23.07 -7.87 12.00
N GLU A 214 23.01 -7.41 13.25
CA GLU A 214 22.93 -5.99 13.56
C GLU A 214 24.12 -5.18 13.02
N ASP A 215 25.32 -5.76 13.07
CA ASP A 215 26.56 -5.19 12.54
C ASP A 215 26.71 -5.32 11.01
N GLY A 216 25.80 -6.05 10.37
CA GLY A 216 25.71 -6.22 8.91
C GLY A 216 24.63 -5.38 8.24
N ARG A 217 23.94 -4.52 9.00
CA ARG A 217 22.89 -3.66 8.44
C ARG A 217 23.47 -2.55 7.58
N LEU A 218 22.95 -2.44 6.34
CA LEU A 218 23.39 -1.44 5.37
C LEU A 218 22.68 -0.10 5.61
N VAL A 219 23.44 0.98 5.49
CA VAL A 219 22.95 2.35 5.54
C VAL A 219 22.41 2.74 4.16
N VAL A 220 21.11 3.07 4.08
CA VAL A 220 20.42 3.35 2.83
C VAL A 220 20.02 4.81 2.77
N TYR A 221 20.47 5.51 1.73
CA TYR A 221 20.04 6.86 1.40
C TYR A 221 19.01 6.83 0.27
N ARG A 222 17.84 7.43 0.48
CA ARG A 222 16.82 7.59 -0.55
C ARG A 222 16.75 9.03 -1.02
N CYS A 223 16.87 9.25 -2.32
CA CYS A 223 16.76 10.57 -2.93
C CYS A 223 15.77 10.59 -4.10
N GLY A 224 15.44 11.80 -4.54
CA GLY A 224 14.71 12.06 -5.78
C GLY A 224 15.61 11.87 -7.00
N ALA A 225 15.36 12.66 -8.06
CA ALA A 225 16.17 12.63 -9.27
C ALA A 225 17.61 13.10 -9.05
N GLU A 226 17.81 14.03 -8.10
CA GLU A 226 19.10 14.57 -7.74
C GLU A 226 19.57 13.99 -6.41
N ILE A 227 20.89 13.79 -6.26
CA ILE A 227 21.49 13.30 -5.01
C ILE A 227 21.16 14.19 -3.81
N THR A 228 20.98 15.49 -4.03
CA THR A 228 20.65 16.48 -3.02
C THR A 228 19.16 16.55 -2.67
N ALA A 229 18.30 15.91 -3.43
CA ALA A 229 16.86 15.86 -3.19
C ALA A 229 16.49 14.72 -2.24
N ALA A 230 16.77 14.88 -0.94
CA ALA A 230 16.47 13.85 0.07
C ALA A 230 14.97 13.50 0.09
N ASN A 231 14.65 12.21 0.19
CA ASN A 231 13.28 11.69 0.20
C ASN A 231 13.10 10.61 1.27
N HIS A 232 13.43 10.94 2.51
CA HIS A 232 13.26 10.09 3.70
C HIS A 232 11.93 10.40 4.39
N THR A 233 10.82 10.16 3.68
CA THR A 233 9.47 10.22 4.27
C THR A 233 9.33 9.14 5.35
N PRO A 234 8.36 9.23 6.27
CA PRO A 234 8.06 8.15 7.22
C PRO A 234 7.87 6.80 6.53
N TRP A 235 7.23 6.79 5.35
CA TRP A 235 7.11 5.60 4.52
C TRP A 235 8.47 5.03 4.07
N ALA A 236 9.39 5.88 3.63
CA ALA A 236 10.72 5.44 3.20
C ALA A 236 11.49 4.77 4.35
N GLY A 237 11.40 5.31 5.58
CA GLY A 237 11.95 4.68 6.77
C GLY A 237 11.34 3.31 7.04
N THR A 238 10.00 3.22 7.03
CA THR A 238 9.28 1.95 7.18
C THR A 238 9.75 0.91 6.16
N TRP A 239 9.89 1.30 4.90
CA TRP A 239 10.29 0.41 3.80
C TRP A 239 11.72 -0.12 3.97
N ILE A 240 12.67 0.77 4.32
CA ILE A 240 14.09 0.41 4.55
C ILE A 240 14.24 -0.47 5.79
N GLU A 241 13.62 -0.10 6.89
CA GLU A 241 13.78 -0.78 8.18
C GLU A 241 13.14 -2.18 8.18
N ALA A 242 12.01 -2.35 7.48
CA ALA A 242 11.31 -3.64 7.41
C ALA A 242 12.15 -4.74 6.75
N VAL A 243 13.10 -4.40 5.87
CA VAL A 243 14.02 -5.36 5.23
C VAL A 243 15.36 -5.48 5.96
N GLY A 244 15.52 -4.82 7.13
CA GLY A 244 16.72 -4.87 7.94
C GLY A 244 17.77 -3.78 7.60
N GLY A 245 17.45 -2.82 6.73
CA GLY A 245 18.30 -1.66 6.46
C GLY A 245 18.26 -0.61 7.56
N VAL A 246 19.12 0.40 7.44
CA VAL A 246 19.15 1.59 8.30
C VAL A 246 19.00 2.82 7.42
N SER A 247 18.06 3.69 7.73
CA SER A 247 17.90 4.96 7.01
C SER A 247 19.10 5.88 7.26
N ALA A 248 19.71 6.42 6.21
CA ALA A 248 20.86 7.33 6.33
C ALA A 248 20.50 8.68 6.97
N ALA A 249 19.27 9.12 6.80
CA ALA A 249 18.73 10.35 7.35
C ALA A 249 17.57 10.07 8.30
N GLU A 250 17.27 11.02 9.19
CA GLU A 250 16.12 10.95 10.07
C GLU A 250 14.81 10.89 9.25
N ASN A 251 13.85 10.09 9.73
CA ASN A 251 12.53 10.02 9.13
C ASN A 251 11.87 11.40 9.07
N GLY A 252 11.38 11.76 7.88
CA GLY A 252 10.84 13.09 7.60
C GLY A 252 11.83 14.05 6.93
N THR A 253 13.11 13.69 6.77
CA THR A 253 14.07 14.49 6.00
C THR A 253 13.70 14.46 4.52
N THR A 254 13.14 15.55 4.01
CA THR A 254 12.74 15.70 2.61
C THR A 254 13.18 17.07 2.08
N GLY A 255 13.45 17.16 0.77
CA GLY A 255 13.90 18.37 0.11
C GLY A 255 15.42 18.48 0.03
N ASP A 256 15.94 19.70 -0.13
CA ASP A 256 17.35 19.92 -0.45
C ASP A 256 18.27 19.69 0.74
N VAL A 257 19.24 18.80 0.55
CA VAL A 257 20.40 18.60 1.43
C VAL A 257 21.69 18.91 0.67
N SER A 258 22.79 19.18 1.36
CA SER A 258 24.05 19.40 0.68
C SER A 258 24.73 18.08 0.30
N VAL A 259 25.57 18.12 -0.72
CA VAL A 259 26.40 16.95 -1.12
C VAL A 259 27.31 16.53 0.04
N GLU A 260 27.83 17.49 0.80
CA GLU A 260 28.68 17.24 1.97
C GLU A 260 27.91 16.48 3.05
N GLN A 261 26.61 16.78 3.24
CA GLN A 261 25.76 16.05 4.19
C GLN A 261 25.57 14.60 3.75
N VAL A 262 25.33 14.35 2.47
CA VAL A 262 25.22 12.98 1.94
C VAL A 262 26.56 12.23 2.09
N ALA A 263 27.68 12.92 1.83
CA ALA A 263 29.01 12.35 2.03
C ALA A 263 29.33 12.07 3.52
N GLU A 264 28.82 12.87 4.45
CA GLU A 264 28.92 12.61 5.90
C GLU A 264 28.11 11.39 6.32
N TRP A 265 26.91 11.21 5.80
CA TRP A 265 26.12 9.99 6.00
C TRP A 265 26.79 8.74 5.40
N ASN A 266 27.55 8.93 4.33
CA ASN A 266 28.31 7.89 3.62
C ASN A 266 27.51 6.57 3.44
N PRO A 267 26.36 6.61 2.77
CA PRO A 267 25.50 5.45 2.64
C PRO A 267 26.17 4.28 1.90
N ASP A 268 25.81 3.06 2.29
CA ASP A 268 26.22 1.83 1.61
C ASP A 268 25.43 1.61 0.32
N VAL A 269 24.17 2.09 0.30
CA VAL A 269 23.25 1.97 -0.83
C VAL A 269 22.53 3.30 -1.05
N ILE A 270 22.34 3.67 -2.32
CA ILE A 270 21.51 4.80 -2.75
C ILE A 270 20.31 4.28 -3.52
N LEU A 271 19.11 4.71 -3.12
CA LEU A 271 17.86 4.53 -3.86
C LEU A 271 17.49 5.87 -4.50
N THR A 272 17.32 5.89 -5.81
CA THR A 272 17.01 7.13 -6.56
C THR A 272 15.83 6.93 -7.51
N SER A 273 15.12 8.01 -7.80
CA SER A 273 14.16 8.08 -8.91
C SER A 273 14.75 8.74 -10.17
N GLY A 274 16.04 9.11 -10.13
CA GLY A 274 16.76 9.74 -11.23
C GLY A 274 17.54 8.79 -12.11
N ASP A 275 18.35 9.38 -12.97
CA ASP A 275 19.26 8.66 -13.87
C ASP A 275 20.47 8.12 -13.08
N ILE A 276 20.57 6.80 -12.99
CA ILE A 276 21.64 6.11 -12.26
C ILE A 276 23.01 6.37 -12.90
N GLU A 277 23.10 6.38 -14.24
CA GLU A 277 24.36 6.62 -14.94
C GLU A 277 24.88 8.04 -14.68
N ALA A 278 23.98 9.03 -14.74
CA ALA A 278 24.31 10.41 -14.40
C ALA A 278 24.76 10.58 -12.94
N LEU A 279 24.10 9.87 -12.01
CA LEU A 279 24.47 9.87 -10.60
C LEU A 279 25.85 9.23 -10.38
N LEU A 280 26.10 8.08 -10.98
CA LEU A 280 27.42 7.40 -10.91
C LEU A 280 28.56 8.22 -11.54
N ALA A 281 28.25 9.09 -12.51
CA ALA A 281 29.23 9.96 -13.16
C ALA A 281 29.46 11.30 -12.45
N ASP A 282 28.75 11.60 -11.33
CA ASP A 282 28.90 12.85 -10.59
C ASP A 282 30.21 12.88 -9.79
N ASP A 283 31.15 13.72 -10.24
CA ASP A 283 32.48 13.84 -9.60
C ASP A 283 32.42 14.27 -8.13
N ARG A 284 31.33 14.89 -7.67
CA ARG A 284 31.18 15.40 -6.31
C ARG A 284 30.98 14.30 -5.25
N ILE A 285 30.53 13.10 -5.67
CA ILE A 285 30.11 12.01 -4.79
C ILE A 285 30.93 10.71 -4.96
N GLN A 286 32.01 10.75 -5.73
CA GLN A 286 32.84 9.58 -6.03
C GLN A 286 33.42 8.90 -4.79
N ASP A 287 33.50 9.61 -3.66
CA ASP A 287 34.02 9.07 -2.42
C ASP A 287 32.98 8.34 -1.55
N ILE A 288 31.70 8.44 -1.85
CA ILE A 288 30.60 7.76 -1.14
C ILE A 288 30.68 6.23 -1.37
N ALA A 289 30.46 5.45 -0.32
CA ALA A 289 30.56 3.98 -0.36
C ALA A 289 29.66 3.37 -1.43
N ALA A 290 28.41 3.80 -1.51
CA ALA A 290 27.44 3.32 -2.52
C ALA A 290 27.94 3.53 -3.95
N ILE A 291 28.55 4.68 -4.23
CA ILE A 291 29.08 4.98 -5.58
C ILE A 291 30.28 4.10 -5.92
N LYS A 292 31.23 3.98 -4.98
CA LYS A 292 32.42 3.11 -5.17
C LYS A 292 32.06 1.65 -5.42
N ASN A 293 30.98 1.20 -4.81
CA ASN A 293 30.53 -0.19 -4.91
C ASN A 293 29.49 -0.41 -6.03
N GLY A 294 29.05 0.66 -6.73
CA GLY A 294 27.99 0.58 -7.73
C GLY A 294 26.62 0.21 -7.13
N ALA A 295 26.42 0.43 -5.83
CA ALA A 295 25.19 0.10 -5.11
C ALA A 295 24.18 1.26 -5.19
N VAL A 296 23.77 1.58 -6.41
CA VAL A 296 22.77 2.62 -6.73
C VAL A 296 21.62 1.96 -7.48
N TYR A 297 20.42 2.07 -6.95
CA TYR A 297 19.24 1.38 -7.51
C TYR A 297 18.06 2.33 -7.66
N ALA A 298 17.21 2.03 -8.64
CA ALA A 298 15.88 2.58 -8.76
C ALA A 298 14.86 1.47 -8.50
N ALA A 299 13.81 1.76 -7.73
CA ALA A 299 12.77 0.79 -7.48
C ALA A 299 12.05 0.37 -8.78
N PRO A 300 11.68 -0.91 -8.94
CA PRO A 300 10.86 -1.34 -10.06
C PRO A 300 9.57 -0.52 -10.17
N LYS A 301 9.02 -0.47 -11.38
CA LYS A 301 7.77 0.26 -11.63
C LYS A 301 6.81 -0.59 -12.45
N GLY A 302 5.83 -1.12 -11.79
CA GLY A 302 4.69 -1.75 -12.41
C GLY A 302 3.61 -0.73 -12.82
N THR A 303 2.41 -0.90 -12.30
CA THR A 303 1.35 0.10 -12.43
C THR A 303 1.67 1.37 -11.62
N MET A 304 2.54 1.23 -10.61
CA MET A 304 3.15 2.30 -9.83
C MET A 304 4.57 1.92 -9.42
N GLY A 305 5.38 2.89 -8.96
CA GLY A 305 6.69 2.58 -8.36
C GLY A 305 6.52 1.74 -7.08
N TRP A 306 7.31 0.68 -6.94
CA TRP A 306 7.24 -0.21 -5.79
C TRP A 306 7.79 0.39 -4.50
N ASP A 307 8.37 1.57 -4.59
CA ASP A 307 8.84 2.40 -3.47
C ASP A 307 7.76 3.34 -2.91
N ALA A 308 6.54 3.25 -3.43
CA ALA A 308 5.38 4.04 -3.02
C ALA A 308 4.24 3.16 -2.52
N PRO A 309 3.40 3.65 -1.58
CA PRO A 309 2.20 2.94 -1.14
C PRO A 309 1.29 2.58 -2.32
N SER A 310 1.16 1.29 -2.62
CA SER A 310 0.31 0.75 -3.68
C SER A 310 0.06 -0.74 -3.42
N PRO A 311 -0.91 -1.38 -4.09
CA PRO A 311 -1.12 -2.82 -3.96
C PRO A 311 0.08 -3.70 -4.35
N GLU A 312 1.02 -3.17 -5.13
CA GLU A 312 2.26 -3.87 -5.51
C GLU A 312 3.37 -3.78 -4.45
N VAL A 313 3.17 -3.05 -3.37
CA VAL A 313 4.21 -2.76 -2.38
C VAL A 313 4.82 -3.97 -1.68
N PRO A 314 4.13 -5.12 -1.45
CA PRO A 314 4.79 -6.33 -0.94
C PRO A 314 5.94 -6.79 -1.82
N LEU A 315 5.78 -6.67 -3.15
CA LEU A 315 6.86 -6.95 -4.12
C LEU A 315 8.03 -5.98 -3.94
N GLY A 316 7.75 -4.72 -3.60
CA GLY A 316 8.76 -3.70 -3.32
C GLY A 316 9.61 -4.02 -2.09
N PHE A 317 8.99 -4.54 -1.01
CA PHE A 317 9.74 -5.01 0.16
C PHE A 317 10.63 -6.21 -0.17
N ALA A 318 10.10 -7.19 -0.87
CA ALA A 318 10.86 -8.37 -1.28
C ALA A 318 12.04 -8.00 -2.20
N TRP A 319 11.79 -7.10 -3.17
CA TRP A 319 12.81 -6.60 -4.07
C TRP A 319 13.92 -5.84 -3.33
N LEU A 320 13.56 -4.90 -2.45
CA LEU A 320 14.56 -4.14 -1.70
C LEU A 320 15.41 -5.06 -0.83
N GLY A 321 14.77 -6.00 -0.14
CA GLY A 321 15.49 -7.00 0.66
C GLY A 321 16.48 -7.80 -0.18
N ALA A 322 16.10 -8.23 -1.38
CA ALA A 322 16.97 -8.95 -2.31
C ALA A 322 18.13 -8.08 -2.83
N GLN A 323 17.94 -6.76 -3.00
CA GLN A 323 19.03 -5.83 -3.36
C GLN A 323 20.02 -5.64 -2.20
N LEU A 324 19.51 -5.48 -0.98
CA LEU A 324 20.37 -5.21 0.18
C LEU A 324 21.06 -6.48 0.69
N TYR A 325 20.34 -7.60 0.74
CA TYR A 325 20.77 -8.84 1.40
C TYR A 325 20.42 -10.07 0.55
N PRO A 326 21.04 -10.25 -0.63
CA PRO A 326 20.66 -11.29 -1.58
C PRO A 326 20.70 -12.71 -1.02
N GLU A 327 21.62 -13.00 -0.09
CA GLU A 327 21.70 -14.33 0.54
C GLU A 327 20.52 -14.57 1.51
N ALA A 328 20.19 -13.58 2.33
CA ALA A 328 19.07 -13.67 3.30
C ALA A 328 17.72 -13.77 2.61
N PHE A 329 17.54 -13.08 1.48
CA PHE A 329 16.29 -13.01 0.70
C PHE A 329 16.25 -14.01 -0.46
N SER A 330 17.22 -14.91 -0.61
CA SER A 330 17.31 -15.87 -1.72
C SER A 330 16.12 -16.85 -1.82
N GLY A 331 15.32 -16.96 -0.77
CA GLY A 331 14.10 -17.78 -0.75
C GLY A 331 12.86 -17.12 -1.38
N ILE A 332 12.94 -15.85 -1.80
CA ILE A 332 11.81 -15.09 -2.37
C ILE A 332 12.10 -14.85 -3.86
N ASP A 333 11.34 -15.48 -4.74
CA ASP A 333 11.41 -15.26 -6.18
C ASP A 333 10.50 -14.07 -6.58
N VAL A 334 11.06 -12.85 -6.53
CA VAL A 334 10.32 -11.61 -6.74
C VAL A 334 9.70 -11.52 -8.14
N GLU A 335 10.33 -12.11 -9.17
CA GLU A 335 9.79 -12.12 -10.52
C GLU A 335 8.58 -13.06 -10.63
N ALA A 336 8.68 -14.26 -10.05
CA ALA A 336 7.56 -15.19 -10.02
C ALA A 336 6.35 -14.61 -9.24
N GLU A 337 6.61 -13.93 -8.10
CA GLU A 337 5.59 -13.27 -7.30
C GLU A 337 4.95 -12.09 -8.05
N CYS A 338 5.73 -11.32 -8.82
CA CYS A 338 5.22 -10.27 -9.70
C CYS A 338 4.25 -10.83 -10.75
N VAL A 339 4.64 -11.88 -11.47
CA VAL A 339 3.77 -12.53 -12.46
C VAL A 339 2.49 -13.06 -11.81
N ALA A 340 2.60 -13.70 -10.64
CA ALA A 340 1.45 -14.22 -9.90
C ALA A 340 0.51 -13.08 -9.45
N PHE A 341 1.06 -11.97 -8.96
CA PHE A 341 0.28 -10.80 -8.55
C PHE A 341 -0.56 -10.23 -9.70
N TYR A 342 0.06 -9.96 -10.84
CA TYR A 342 -0.62 -9.40 -12.01
C TYR A 342 -1.74 -10.31 -12.52
N LYS A 343 -1.47 -11.61 -12.55
CA LYS A 343 -2.46 -12.60 -12.96
C LYS A 343 -3.65 -12.69 -12.00
N ASN A 344 -3.38 -12.72 -10.70
CA ASN A 344 -4.40 -12.99 -9.69
C ASN A 344 -5.25 -11.74 -9.36
N PHE A 345 -4.63 -10.54 -9.36
CA PHE A 345 -5.29 -9.32 -8.88
C PHE A 345 -5.65 -8.34 -10.00
N TYR A 346 -4.93 -8.37 -11.11
CA TYR A 346 -5.26 -7.55 -12.28
C TYR A 346 -5.89 -8.38 -13.42
N GLY A 347 -5.92 -9.70 -13.32
CA GLY A 347 -6.40 -10.58 -14.38
C GLY A 347 -5.56 -10.48 -15.65
N TYR A 348 -4.30 -10.08 -15.53
CA TYR A 348 -3.41 -9.75 -16.62
C TYR A 348 -2.21 -10.69 -16.66
N ASP A 349 -1.98 -11.30 -17.82
CA ASP A 349 -0.78 -12.12 -18.05
C ASP A 349 0.34 -11.20 -18.61
N LEU A 350 1.35 -10.90 -17.77
CA LEU A 350 2.52 -10.12 -18.20
C LEU A 350 3.28 -10.85 -19.31
N THR A 351 3.73 -10.10 -20.30
CA THR A 351 4.71 -10.58 -21.27
C THR A 351 6.12 -10.54 -20.68
N ASP A 352 7.06 -11.30 -21.28
CA ASP A 352 8.47 -11.25 -20.88
C ASP A 352 9.06 -9.83 -21.01
N GLU A 353 8.65 -9.07 -22.06
CA GLU A 353 9.08 -7.70 -22.28
C GLU A 353 8.58 -6.77 -21.17
N GLU A 354 7.30 -6.88 -20.77
CA GLU A 354 6.74 -6.08 -19.68
C GLU A 354 7.37 -6.41 -18.34
N LEU A 355 7.64 -7.70 -18.08
CA LEU A 355 8.35 -8.11 -16.87
C LEU A 355 9.75 -7.51 -16.84
N ASP A 356 10.48 -7.58 -17.96
CA ASP A 356 11.77 -6.94 -18.12
C ASP A 356 11.70 -5.43 -17.87
N ASP A 357 10.67 -4.76 -18.43
CA ASP A 357 10.48 -3.30 -18.28
C ASP A 357 10.17 -2.91 -16.81
N ILE A 358 9.40 -3.72 -16.08
CA ILE A 358 9.15 -3.48 -14.66
C ILE A 358 10.46 -3.46 -13.86
N PHE A 359 11.37 -4.40 -14.13
CA PHE A 359 12.62 -4.56 -13.39
C PHE A 359 13.79 -3.75 -13.94
N LYS A 360 13.77 -3.37 -15.21
CA LYS A 360 14.78 -2.51 -15.81
C LYS A 360 14.52 -1.07 -15.42
N ARG A 361 15.42 -0.57 -14.61
CA ARG A 361 15.41 0.82 -14.20
C ARG A 361 16.67 1.48 -14.70
N ALA A 362 16.44 2.40 -15.59
CA ALA A 362 17.52 3.29 -16.03
C ALA A 362 17.85 4.29 -14.94
#